data_a2bfdbab77ad1ce5462933f1a871ddc0
#
_entry.id   a2bfdbab77ad1ce5462933f1a871ddc0
#
_cell.length_a   1.000
_cell.length_b   1.000
_cell.length_c   1.000
_cell.angle_alpha   90.00
_cell.angle_beta   90.00
_cell.angle_gamma   90.00
#
_symmetry.space_group_name_H-M   'P 1'
#
loop_
_entity.id
_entity.type
_entity.pdbx_description
1 polymer ?
#
loop_
_entity_poly.entity_id
_entity_poly.type
_entity_poly.pdbx_seq_one_letter_code
_entity_poly.pdbx_strand_id
1 'polypeptide(L)'
;MLPEAVKTYIHTHRQEAVDTLSKLIGFPSVATPQPQDSFPYGKPAAEALDFMLEQLSALGMTCTNYDYHMGAADWDDTLPPHLGILCHLDVVPAVQANWTSDPFTAEIRNDRIYGRGAIDDKGPAVAVLYALRAIKAAGISLRKNVRFLLGCNEENGSTDLAYYLAHAAMPPQVFTPDGSYPIIHLEKGMLRLEFTKQTADPIVRFSAGTAPNAVPADASVSLSAAFCGTAEQGSQITCQGNKLAYKGVAAHASTPESGDNAITGLLTYLGSDAAFADCKALAQLFPHGCTDGSGLGIACADTESGALTCICSMLHVENGMLTGCVDIRFPVCTTKEAVLEQVQAAFAAKGFRCEARIQSDPHHTPKDTPFVQDLLAVYEEQTGTKGECIAIGGGTYVHDIAGGVAFGMEYPDWDYHMHGDDEFLPLEQLEENTCMMAAAILRICGE
;
A
#
# COMPACT_ATOMS: atom_id res chain seq x y z
N MET A 1 3.66 5.59 30.69
CA MET A 1 2.51 4.64 30.84
C MET A 1 1.20 5.37 30.65
N LEU A 2 0.25 4.76 29.92
CA LEU A 2 -1.07 5.33 29.65
C LEU A 2 -1.87 5.47 30.95
N PRO A 3 -2.52 6.64 31.23
CA PRO A 3 -3.33 6.86 32.44
C PRO A 3 -4.46 5.87 32.59
N GLU A 4 -4.72 5.40 33.81
CA GLU A 4 -5.73 4.37 34.08
C GLU A 4 -7.14 4.81 33.65
N ALA A 5 -7.48 6.10 33.82
CA ALA A 5 -8.78 6.62 33.39
C ALA A 5 -8.98 6.49 31.87
N VAL A 6 -7.90 6.66 31.07
CA VAL A 6 -7.94 6.50 29.61
C VAL A 6 -8.15 5.03 29.25
N LYS A 7 -7.39 4.12 29.86
CA LYS A 7 -7.55 2.66 29.64
C LYS A 7 -8.96 2.19 30.00
N THR A 8 -9.47 2.60 31.16
CA THR A 8 -10.81 2.25 31.62
C THR A 8 -11.86 2.73 30.65
N TYR A 9 -11.73 3.96 30.13
CA TYR A 9 -12.66 4.47 29.11
C TYR A 9 -12.63 3.61 27.84
N ILE A 10 -11.45 3.34 27.30
CA ILE A 10 -11.28 2.52 26.08
C ILE A 10 -11.93 1.15 26.27
N HIS A 11 -11.60 0.46 27.36
CA HIS A 11 -12.17 -0.84 27.66
C HIS A 11 -13.70 -0.82 27.78
N THR A 12 -14.26 0.15 28.51
CA THR A 12 -15.72 0.23 28.73
C THR A 12 -16.50 0.66 27.50
N HIS A 13 -15.86 1.33 26.53
CA HIS A 13 -16.50 1.78 25.28
C HIS A 13 -16.06 0.94 24.06
N ARG A 14 -15.46 -0.23 24.29
CA ARG A 14 -15.03 -1.14 23.23
C ARG A 14 -16.17 -1.48 22.25
N GLN A 15 -17.37 -1.80 22.79
CA GLN A 15 -18.51 -2.13 21.93
C GLN A 15 -18.96 -0.93 21.08
N GLU A 16 -18.93 0.27 21.63
CA GLU A 16 -19.27 1.49 20.86
C GLU A 16 -18.25 1.74 19.73
N ALA A 17 -16.97 1.43 19.96
CA ALA A 17 -15.95 1.50 18.89
C ALA A 17 -16.24 0.48 17.79
N VAL A 18 -16.57 -0.75 18.13
CA VAL A 18 -16.97 -1.80 17.17
C VAL A 18 -18.23 -1.40 16.40
N ASP A 19 -19.22 -0.82 17.05
CA ASP A 19 -20.46 -0.36 16.41
C ASP A 19 -20.17 0.83 15.45
N THR A 20 -19.26 1.72 15.83
CA THR A 20 -18.79 2.83 14.98
C THR A 20 -18.07 2.33 13.75
N LEU A 21 -17.15 1.36 13.92
CA LEU A 21 -16.44 0.72 12.80
C LEU A 21 -17.41 -0.03 11.88
N SER A 22 -18.38 -0.77 12.48
CA SER A 22 -19.40 -1.47 11.70
C SER A 22 -20.20 -0.51 10.81
N LYS A 23 -20.54 0.67 11.33
CA LYS A 23 -21.23 1.69 10.57
C LYS A 23 -20.34 2.28 9.48
N LEU A 24 -19.06 2.51 9.78
CA LEU A 24 -18.11 3.09 8.81
C LEU A 24 -17.81 2.10 7.66
N ILE A 25 -17.70 0.80 7.94
CA ILE A 25 -17.61 -0.27 6.92
C ILE A 25 -18.82 -0.23 6.00
N GLY A 26 -20.00 0.11 6.53
CA GLY A 26 -21.25 0.19 5.78
C GLY A 26 -21.27 1.25 4.64
N PHE A 27 -20.30 2.14 4.57
CA PHE A 27 -20.11 3.01 3.42
C PHE A 27 -19.19 2.32 2.39
N PRO A 28 -19.70 1.94 1.20
CA PRO A 28 -18.87 1.32 0.14
C PRO A 28 -18.01 2.37 -0.57
N SER A 29 -17.08 2.97 0.16
CA SER A 29 -16.29 4.14 -0.20
C SER A 29 -15.14 3.80 -1.16
N VAL A 30 -15.38 2.97 -2.17
CA VAL A 30 -14.44 2.74 -3.26
C VAL A 30 -14.28 4.04 -4.04
N ALA A 31 -13.08 4.62 -3.99
CA ALA A 31 -12.82 5.90 -4.64
C ALA A 31 -13.00 5.79 -6.16
N THR A 32 -13.88 6.63 -6.69
CA THR A 32 -14.15 6.78 -8.12
C THR A 32 -13.85 8.23 -8.52
N PRO A 33 -12.61 8.56 -8.88
CA PRO A 33 -12.23 9.95 -9.13
C PRO A 33 -13.08 10.62 -10.21
N GLN A 34 -13.78 11.70 -9.82
CA GLN A 34 -14.60 12.56 -10.67
C GLN A 34 -14.35 14.03 -10.29
N PRO A 35 -13.19 14.59 -10.64
CA PRO A 35 -12.70 15.89 -10.12
C PRO A 35 -13.63 17.09 -10.38
N GLN A 36 -14.62 16.94 -11.26
CA GLN A 36 -15.56 17.99 -11.64
C GLN A 36 -16.88 17.94 -10.83
N ASP A 37 -17.07 16.88 -10.04
CA ASP A 37 -18.30 16.67 -9.26
C ASP A 37 -18.20 17.28 -7.87
N SER A 38 -19.37 17.48 -7.23
CA SER A 38 -19.47 17.92 -5.83
C SER A 38 -18.85 16.91 -4.85
N PHE A 39 -18.67 15.65 -5.28
CA PHE A 39 -18.05 14.57 -4.53
C PHE A 39 -16.91 13.98 -5.39
N PRO A 40 -15.70 14.52 -5.30
CA PRO A 40 -14.61 14.23 -6.23
C PRO A 40 -14.20 12.75 -6.27
N TYR A 41 -14.49 11.98 -5.22
CA TYR A 41 -14.18 10.53 -5.13
C TYR A 41 -15.44 9.67 -5.00
N GLY A 42 -16.60 10.25 -5.26
CA GLY A 42 -17.90 9.59 -5.19
C GLY A 42 -18.64 9.83 -3.87
N LYS A 43 -19.94 9.66 -3.94
CA LYS A 43 -20.84 9.94 -2.80
C LYS A 43 -20.55 9.07 -1.58
N PRO A 44 -20.26 7.75 -1.68
CA PRO A 44 -19.98 6.94 -0.49
C PRO A 44 -18.74 7.37 0.29
N ALA A 45 -17.69 7.86 -0.38
CA ALA A 45 -16.51 8.42 0.28
C ALA A 45 -16.86 9.72 1.02
N ALA A 46 -17.65 10.60 0.40
CA ALA A 46 -18.12 11.82 1.03
C ALA A 46 -19.03 11.53 2.26
N GLU A 47 -19.93 10.54 2.18
CA GLU A 47 -20.78 10.13 3.31
C GLU A 47 -19.96 9.53 4.48
N ALA A 48 -18.89 8.78 4.19
CA ALA A 48 -17.96 8.28 5.21
C ALA A 48 -17.21 9.45 5.89
N LEU A 49 -16.79 10.44 5.11
CA LEU A 49 -16.13 11.64 5.63
C LEU A 49 -17.09 12.46 6.51
N ASP A 50 -18.31 12.75 6.04
CA ASP A 50 -19.31 13.47 6.82
C ASP A 50 -19.60 12.76 8.15
N PHE A 51 -19.75 11.43 8.12
CA PHE A 51 -19.95 10.63 9.33
C PHE A 51 -18.82 10.81 10.33
N MET A 52 -17.58 10.75 9.90
CA MET A 52 -16.42 10.90 10.80
C MET A 52 -16.29 12.33 11.32
N LEU A 53 -16.51 13.35 10.47
CA LEU A 53 -16.48 14.75 10.89
C LEU A 53 -17.61 15.08 11.90
N GLU A 54 -18.79 14.46 11.77
CA GLU A 54 -19.86 14.56 12.77
C GLU A 54 -19.43 13.98 14.13
N GLN A 55 -18.75 12.81 14.15
CA GLN A 55 -18.25 12.21 15.38
C GLN A 55 -17.19 13.08 16.08
N LEU A 56 -16.31 13.69 15.29
CA LEU A 56 -15.24 14.57 15.79
C LEU A 56 -15.81 15.93 16.27
N SER A 57 -16.77 16.48 15.54
CA SER A 57 -17.49 17.68 15.95
C SER A 57 -18.28 17.48 17.24
N ALA A 58 -18.94 16.32 17.40
CA ALA A 58 -19.64 15.96 18.64
C ALA A 58 -18.66 15.82 19.83
N LEU A 59 -17.41 15.47 19.57
CA LEU A 59 -16.33 15.50 20.57
C LEU A 59 -15.88 16.93 20.90
N GLY A 60 -16.33 17.94 20.17
CA GLY A 60 -16.01 19.35 20.33
C GLY A 60 -14.67 19.74 19.68
N MET A 61 -14.26 19.02 18.65
CA MET A 61 -13.15 19.43 17.77
C MET A 61 -13.65 20.41 16.70
N THR A 62 -12.78 21.28 16.24
CA THR A 62 -13.06 22.19 15.12
C THR A 62 -12.80 21.48 13.81
N CYS A 63 -13.87 21.19 13.06
CA CYS A 63 -13.81 20.42 11.82
C CYS A 63 -13.84 21.32 10.58
N THR A 64 -13.01 20.96 9.59
CA THR A 64 -12.99 21.59 8.27
C THR A 64 -13.10 20.49 7.20
N ASN A 65 -14.03 20.66 6.26
CA ASN A 65 -14.13 19.82 5.08
C ASN A 65 -13.49 20.57 3.90
N TYR A 66 -12.45 19.99 3.31
CA TYR A 66 -11.74 20.51 2.14
C TYR A 66 -12.38 19.94 0.86
N ASP A 67 -13.61 20.43 0.55
CA ASP A 67 -14.38 20.09 -0.66
C ASP A 67 -14.48 18.58 -0.93
N TYR A 68 -14.66 17.78 0.12
CA TYR A 68 -14.73 16.31 0.08
C TYR A 68 -13.49 15.61 -0.50
N HIS A 69 -12.38 16.33 -0.63
CA HIS A 69 -11.09 15.68 -0.85
C HIS A 69 -10.55 15.14 0.48
N MET A 70 -10.54 15.99 1.49
CA MET A 70 -10.03 15.63 2.83
C MET A 70 -10.81 16.37 3.92
N GLY A 71 -10.95 15.74 5.08
CA GLY A 71 -11.39 16.36 6.32
C GLY A 71 -10.25 16.61 7.27
N ALA A 72 -10.33 17.67 8.06
CA ALA A 72 -9.43 17.94 9.17
C ALA A 72 -10.23 18.28 10.43
N ALA A 73 -9.78 17.77 11.58
CA ALA A 73 -10.36 18.09 12.88
C ALA A 73 -9.24 18.50 13.84
N ASP A 74 -9.30 19.70 14.35
CA ASP A 74 -8.36 20.25 15.32
C ASP A 74 -8.88 20.07 16.75
N TRP A 75 -8.04 19.54 17.64
CA TRP A 75 -8.37 19.42 19.06
C TRP A 75 -8.53 20.77 19.74
N ASP A 76 -7.65 21.70 19.43
CA ASP A 76 -7.67 23.10 19.91
C ASP A 76 -7.18 24.01 18.77
N ASP A 77 -8.10 24.64 18.05
CA ASP A 77 -7.82 25.50 16.91
C ASP A 77 -7.23 26.88 17.31
N THR A 78 -7.14 27.16 18.61
CA THR A 78 -6.41 28.35 19.13
C THR A 78 -4.88 28.14 19.12
N LEU A 79 -4.43 26.89 18.97
CA LEU A 79 -3.03 26.51 18.88
C LEU A 79 -2.69 26.06 17.44
N PRO A 80 -1.47 26.35 16.96
CA PRO A 80 -1.04 25.82 15.66
C PRO A 80 -0.99 24.28 15.71
N PRO A 81 -1.37 23.57 14.64
CA PRO A 81 -1.26 22.14 14.56
C PRO A 81 0.19 21.67 14.78
N HIS A 82 0.38 20.72 15.69
CA HIS A 82 1.71 20.20 16.02
C HIS A 82 1.86 18.73 15.59
N LEU A 83 0.86 17.90 15.89
CA LEU A 83 0.78 16.50 15.49
C LEU A 83 -0.34 16.33 14.47
N GLY A 84 -0.04 15.76 13.32
CA GLY A 84 -1.00 15.23 12.36
C GLY A 84 -1.13 13.72 12.53
N ILE A 85 -2.36 13.23 12.57
CA ILE A 85 -2.65 11.81 12.43
C ILE A 85 -3.45 11.67 11.14
N LEU A 86 -2.96 10.91 10.20
CA LEU A 86 -3.48 10.86 8.83
C LEU A 86 -4.03 9.47 8.55
N CYS A 87 -5.35 9.40 8.33
CA CYS A 87 -6.05 8.19 7.92
C CYS A 87 -6.78 8.43 6.61
N HIS A 88 -7.19 7.34 5.93
CA HIS A 88 -8.10 7.43 4.79
C HIS A 88 -9.41 6.66 5.02
N LEU A 89 -10.44 7.03 4.27
CA LEU A 89 -11.78 6.46 4.39
C LEU A 89 -12.22 5.75 3.11
N ASP A 90 -11.48 5.93 2.03
CA ASP A 90 -11.65 5.13 0.82
C ASP A 90 -11.10 3.72 1.03
N VAL A 91 -11.49 2.83 0.14
CA VAL A 91 -11.12 1.41 0.21
C VAL A 91 -10.96 0.84 -1.19
N VAL A 92 -10.14 -0.20 -1.34
CA VAL A 92 -10.04 -0.94 -2.60
C VAL A 92 -11.35 -1.66 -2.95
N PRO A 93 -11.64 -1.93 -4.23
CA PRO A 93 -12.80 -2.70 -4.65
C PRO A 93 -12.85 -4.10 -4.02
N ALA A 94 -14.05 -4.62 -3.82
CA ALA A 94 -14.28 -5.98 -3.35
C ALA A 94 -15.21 -6.73 -4.32
N VAL A 95 -14.87 -7.98 -4.62
CA VAL A 95 -15.70 -8.86 -5.45
C VAL A 95 -16.56 -9.74 -4.53
N GLN A 96 -17.80 -9.34 -4.28
CA GLN A 96 -18.68 -9.98 -3.31
C GLN A 96 -18.77 -11.51 -3.44
N ALA A 97 -18.69 -12.04 -4.65
CA ALA A 97 -18.77 -13.50 -4.87
C ALA A 97 -17.62 -14.30 -4.23
N ASN A 98 -16.52 -13.65 -3.88
CA ASN A 98 -15.36 -14.26 -3.26
C ASN A 98 -15.41 -14.19 -1.72
N TRP A 99 -16.25 -13.31 -1.16
CA TRP A 99 -16.35 -13.09 0.28
C TRP A 99 -17.32 -14.05 0.93
N THR A 100 -17.03 -14.42 2.17
CA THR A 100 -17.94 -15.25 2.99
C THR A 100 -19.20 -14.49 3.40
N SER A 101 -19.08 -13.18 3.64
CA SER A 101 -20.19 -12.24 3.92
C SER A 101 -20.12 -11.04 2.97
N ASP A 102 -21.12 -10.15 3.00
CA ASP A 102 -21.09 -8.92 2.23
C ASP A 102 -19.91 -8.02 2.71
N PRO A 103 -18.97 -7.63 1.83
CA PRO A 103 -17.79 -6.84 2.22
C PRO A 103 -18.11 -5.48 2.84
N PHE A 104 -19.30 -4.92 2.57
CA PHE A 104 -19.76 -3.64 3.11
C PHE A 104 -20.85 -3.79 4.19
N THR A 105 -20.96 -4.99 4.77
CA THR A 105 -21.80 -5.26 5.93
C THR A 105 -20.95 -5.96 6.98
N ALA A 106 -20.54 -5.20 8.01
CA ALA A 106 -19.65 -5.71 9.03
C ALA A 106 -20.22 -6.96 9.71
N GLU A 107 -19.44 -8.03 9.76
CA GLU A 107 -19.79 -9.26 10.43
C GLU A 107 -18.81 -9.58 11.56
N ILE A 108 -19.33 -9.82 12.77
CA ILE A 108 -18.49 -10.24 13.89
C ILE A 108 -18.56 -11.75 14.02
N ARG A 109 -17.42 -12.43 13.85
CA ARG A 109 -17.25 -13.87 14.06
C ARG A 109 -15.86 -14.16 14.60
N ASN A 110 -15.76 -15.11 15.53
CA ASN A 110 -14.50 -15.55 16.14
C ASN A 110 -13.66 -14.38 16.69
N ASP A 111 -14.28 -13.45 17.42
CA ASP A 111 -13.66 -12.25 18.00
C ASP A 111 -12.96 -11.34 16.97
N ARG A 112 -13.42 -11.36 15.73
CA ARG A 112 -12.95 -10.50 14.63
C ARG A 112 -14.12 -9.79 14.00
N ILE A 113 -13.90 -8.54 13.55
CA ILE A 113 -14.81 -7.82 12.69
C ILE A 113 -14.33 -7.97 11.25
N TYR A 114 -15.19 -8.50 10.39
CA TYR A 114 -14.94 -8.68 8.96
C TYR A 114 -15.65 -7.62 8.15
N GLY A 115 -14.96 -7.09 7.15
CA GLY A 115 -15.48 -6.12 6.20
C GLY A 115 -14.35 -5.37 5.52
N ARG A 116 -14.59 -4.89 4.32
CA ARG A 116 -13.62 -4.08 3.57
C ARG A 116 -13.38 -2.76 4.29
N GLY A 117 -12.11 -2.43 4.58
CA GLY A 117 -11.70 -1.30 5.40
C GLY A 117 -11.59 -1.64 6.90
N ALA A 118 -11.76 -2.91 7.30
CA ALA A 118 -11.67 -3.26 8.71
C ALA A 118 -10.28 -2.99 9.28
N ILE A 119 -9.23 -3.26 8.54
CA ILE A 119 -7.83 -2.95 8.89
C ILE A 119 -7.30 -1.76 8.11
N ASP A 120 -7.70 -1.56 6.87
CA ASP A 120 -7.16 -0.60 5.93
C ASP A 120 -8.28 0.31 5.38
N ASP A 121 -8.47 1.52 5.93
CA ASP A 121 -7.87 2.19 7.09
C ASP A 121 -8.98 2.69 8.05
N LYS A 122 -10.25 2.17 7.90
CA LYS A 122 -11.40 2.58 8.74
C LYS A 122 -11.25 2.14 10.19
N GLY A 123 -10.66 0.97 10.44
CA GLY A 123 -10.34 0.50 11.79
C GLY A 123 -9.37 1.43 12.52
N PRO A 124 -8.23 1.76 11.93
CA PRO A 124 -7.30 2.76 12.41
C PRO A 124 -7.94 4.13 12.67
N ALA A 125 -8.77 4.61 11.74
CA ALA A 125 -9.49 5.89 11.92
C ALA A 125 -10.41 5.86 13.15
N VAL A 126 -11.10 4.73 13.41
CA VAL A 126 -11.93 4.55 14.61
C VAL A 126 -11.08 4.45 15.87
N ALA A 127 -9.93 3.76 15.83
CA ALA A 127 -9.01 3.71 16.97
C ALA A 127 -8.53 5.10 17.39
N VAL A 128 -8.15 5.96 16.42
CA VAL A 128 -7.77 7.35 16.68
C VAL A 128 -8.94 8.15 17.27
N LEU A 129 -10.15 8.02 16.72
CA LEU A 129 -11.35 8.68 17.26
C LEU A 129 -11.60 8.31 18.73
N TYR A 130 -11.51 7.02 19.08
CA TYR A 130 -11.74 6.57 20.45
C TYR A 130 -10.58 6.88 21.40
N ALA A 131 -9.35 6.98 20.90
CA ALA A 131 -8.21 7.52 21.65
C ALA A 131 -8.45 8.98 22.07
N LEU A 132 -8.91 9.83 21.14
CA LEU A 132 -9.25 11.23 21.39
C LEU A 132 -10.43 11.34 22.38
N ARG A 133 -11.46 10.51 22.22
CA ARG A 133 -12.59 10.43 23.17
C ARG A 133 -12.15 10.07 24.59
N ALA A 134 -11.26 9.09 24.71
CA ALA A 134 -10.75 8.63 26.02
C ALA A 134 -9.92 9.73 26.71
N ILE A 135 -9.06 10.43 25.98
CA ILE A 135 -8.28 11.55 26.51
C ILE A 135 -9.21 12.67 27.01
N LYS A 136 -10.25 13.01 26.22
CA LYS A 136 -11.23 14.04 26.61
C LYS A 136 -12.04 13.64 27.82
N ALA A 137 -12.54 12.40 27.87
CA ALA A 137 -13.32 11.88 28.98
C ALA A 137 -12.50 11.79 30.29
N ALA A 138 -11.20 11.52 30.19
CA ALA A 138 -10.28 11.56 31.32
C ALA A 138 -9.96 12.99 31.82
N GLY A 139 -10.47 14.04 31.15
CA GLY A 139 -10.23 15.44 31.52
C GLY A 139 -8.80 15.88 31.32
N ILE A 140 -8.03 15.22 30.44
CA ILE A 140 -6.64 15.54 30.18
C ILE A 140 -6.57 16.64 29.12
N SER A 141 -5.87 17.74 29.49
CA SER A 141 -5.59 18.83 28.56
C SER A 141 -4.32 18.56 27.75
N LEU A 142 -4.40 18.72 26.44
CA LEU A 142 -3.23 18.69 25.59
C LEU A 142 -2.61 20.08 25.50
N ARG A 143 -1.28 20.17 25.52
CA ARG A 143 -0.53 21.44 25.44
C ARG A 143 -0.21 21.84 24.00
N LYS A 144 -0.32 20.90 23.08
CA LYS A 144 -0.10 21.10 21.65
C LYS A 144 -1.33 20.58 20.89
N ASN A 145 -1.63 21.22 19.77
CA ASN A 145 -2.79 20.83 18.98
C ASN A 145 -2.52 19.54 18.20
N VAL A 146 -3.51 18.64 18.22
CA VAL A 146 -3.60 17.45 17.37
C VAL A 146 -4.57 17.75 16.24
N ARG A 147 -4.13 17.57 15.02
CA ARG A 147 -4.99 17.59 13.83
C ARG A 147 -5.19 16.18 13.31
N PHE A 148 -6.43 15.70 13.38
CA PHE A 148 -6.81 14.44 12.76
C PHE A 148 -7.23 14.71 11.32
N LEU A 149 -6.56 14.06 10.35
CA LEU A 149 -6.74 14.20 8.92
C LEU A 149 -7.37 12.93 8.37
N LEU A 150 -8.39 13.10 7.51
CA LEU A 150 -9.18 12.01 6.94
C LEU A 150 -9.27 12.20 5.42
N GLY A 151 -8.55 11.39 4.67
CA GLY A 151 -8.54 11.41 3.22
C GLY A 151 -9.64 10.54 2.60
N CYS A 152 -9.84 10.71 1.30
CA CYS A 152 -10.87 10.02 0.54
C CYS A 152 -10.35 9.37 -0.76
N ASN A 153 -9.02 9.31 -0.97
CA ASN A 153 -8.44 8.77 -2.20
C ASN A 153 -6.98 8.29 -2.04
N GLU A 154 -6.63 7.69 -0.93
CA GLU A 154 -5.30 7.10 -0.72
C GLU A 154 -5.04 5.98 -1.72
N GLU A 155 -5.93 5.00 -1.79
CA GLU A 155 -5.87 3.77 -2.57
C GLU A 155 -5.77 3.98 -4.09
N ASN A 156 -6.04 5.19 -4.53
CA ASN A 156 -6.06 5.51 -5.96
C ASN A 156 -5.19 6.73 -6.30
N GLY A 157 -4.05 6.87 -5.57
CA GLY A 157 -2.96 7.79 -5.88
C GLY A 157 -2.96 9.11 -5.15
N SER A 158 -3.59 9.20 -3.97
CA SER A 158 -3.46 10.30 -2.97
C SER A 158 -3.66 11.71 -3.52
N THR A 159 -4.57 11.88 -4.51
CA THR A 159 -4.85 13.21 -5.08
C THR A 159 -5.60 14.11 -4.11
N ASP A 160 -6.23 13.55 -3.09
CA ASP A 160 -6.83 14.22 -1.94
C ASP A 160 -5.77 14.90 -1.05
N LEU A 161 -4.67 14.21 -0.76
CA LEU A 161 -3.54 14.77 -0.04
C LEU A 161 -2.91 15.92 -0.83
N ALA A 162 -2.73 15.77 -2.13
CA ALA A 162 -2.24 16.84 -3.00
C ALA A 162 -3.16 18.07 -2.97
N TYR A 163 -4.48 17.84 -2.95
CA TYR A 163 -5.46 18.92 -2.80
C TYR A 163 -5.32 19.63 -1.44
N TYR A 164 -5.24 18.85 -0.35
CA TYR A 164 -5.06 19.42 1.00
C TYR A 164 -3.78 20.28 1.10
N LEU A 165 -2.64 19.77 0.60
CA LEU A 165 -1.37 20.48 0.62
C LEU A 165 -1.37 21.81 -0.17
N ALA A 166 -2.25 21.92 -1.16
CA ALA A 166 -2.46 23.16 -1.91
C ALA A 166 -3.29 24.20 -1.12
N HIS A 167 -4.05 23.78 -0.10
CA HIS A 167 -4.98 24.63 0.65
C HIS A 167 -4.60 24.84 2.12
N ALA A 168 -3.82 23.92 2.70
CA ALA A 168 -3.42 24.00 4.10
C ALA A 168 -1.99 23.45 4.32
N ALA A 169 -1.35 23.92 5.36
CA ALA A 169 -0.07 23.39 5.78
C ALA A 169 -0.22 22.08 6.56
N MET A 170 0.65 21.12 6.28
CA MET A 170 0.78 19.91 7.06
C MET A 170 1.37 20.21 8.45
N PRO A 171 0.90 19.58 9.53
CA PRO A 171 1.57 19.64 10.83
C PRO A 171 3.03 19.19 10.75
N PRO A 172 3.92 19.72 11.60
CA PRO A 172 5.36 19.43 11.52
C PRO A 172 5.74 17.99 11.91
N GLN A 173 4.87 17.29 12.61
CA GLN A 173 5.00 15.87 12.95
C GLN A 173 3.75 15.16 12.46
N VAL A 174 3.91 14.14 11.63
CA VAL A 174 2.79 13.38 11.06
C VAL A 174 3.07 11.90 11.15
N PHE A 175 2.10 11.15 11.59
CA PHE A 175 2.10 9.72 11.36
C PHE A 175 0.76 9.24 10.78
N THR A 176 0.82 8.15 10.03
CA THR A 176 -0.36 7.37 9.66
C THR A 176 -0.38 6.08 10.46
N PRO A 177 -1.53 5.66 11.02
CA PRO A 177 -1.69 4.34 11.60
C PRO A 177 -1.98 3.27 10.54
N ASP A 178 -1.88 3.61 9.28
CA ASP A 178 -2.04 2.73 8.13
C ASP A 178 -0.69 2.13 7.71
N GLY A 179 -0.30 1.07 8.39
CA GLY A 179 0.94 0.35 8.13
C GLY A 179 1.30 -0.61 9.27
N SER A 180 2.52 -1.14 9.22
CA SER A 180 2.97 -2.15 10.19
C SER A 180 3.72 -1.54 11.36
N TYR A 181 3.54 -2.12 12.56
CA TYR A 181 4.40 -1.85 13.70
C TYR A 181 5.81 -2.43 13.49
N PRO A 182 6.89 -1.89 14.18
CA PRO A 182 6.84 -0.73 15.09
C PRO A 182 6.73 0.62 14.40
N ILE A 183 7.61 0.94 13.45
CA ILE A 183 7.58 2.20 12.68
C ILE A 183 8.13 1.96 11.29
N ILE A 184 7.35 2.32 10.28
CA ILE A 184 7.86 2.45 8.92
C ILE A 184 8.40 3.87 8.78
N HIS A 185 9.72 3.99 8.65
CA HIS A 185 10.41 5.26 8.54
C HIS A 185 11.04 5.49 7.17
N LEU A 186 11.07 4.44 6.36
CA LEU A 186 11.64 4.44 5.02
C LEU A 186 10.76 3.63 4.06
N GLU A 187 10.45 4.24 2.93
CA GLU A 187 9.72 3.61 1.84
C GLU A 187 10.56 3.74 0.57
N LYS A 188 10.72 2.63 -0.18
CA LYS A 188 11.50 2.66 -1.42
C LYS A 188 10.84 3.54 -2.48
N GLY A 189 11.65 4.14 -3.33
CA GLY A 189 11.15 4.77 -4.54
C GLY A 189 10.54 3.75 -5.48
N MET A 190 9.60 4.19 -6.30
CA MET A 190 8.88 3.34 -7.24
C MET A 190 9.00 3.88 -8.66
N LEU A 191 9.30 2.98 -9.59
CA LEU A 191 9.15 3.21 -11.02
C LEU A 191 8.31 2.10 -11.62
N ARG A 192 7.20 2.48 -12.25
CA ARG A 192 6.41 1.57 -13.08
C ARG A 192 6.51 2.01 -14.52
N LEU A 193 6.96 1.10 -15.39
CA LEU A 193 7.20 1.39 -16.79
C LEU A 193 6.42 0.45 -17.70
N GLU A 194 5.97 0.96 -18.82
CA GLU A 194 5.43 0.15 -19.90
C GLU A 194 6.45 0.07 -21.04
N PHE A 195 6.61 -1.12 -21.61
CA PHE A 195 7.44 -1.31 -22.79
C PHE A 195 6.65 -1.93 -23.93
N THR A 196 7.03 -1.56 -25.16
CA THR A 196 6.33 -2.00 -26.37
C THR A 196 7.30 -2.31 -27.49
N LYS A 197 6.93 -3.27 -28.35
CA LYS A 197 7.64 -3.57 -29.59
C LYS A 197 6.72 -4.28 -30.58
N GLN A 198 6.84 -3.96 -31.88
CA GLN A 198 6.30 -4.82 -32.92
C GLN A 198 7.18 -6.06 -33.01
N THR A 199 6.68 -7.23 -32.65
CA THR A 199 7.44 -8.47 -32.63
C THR A 199 7.30 -9.26 -33.93
N ALA A 200 8.40 -9.89 -34.35
CA ALA A 200 8.44 -10.87 -35.43
C ALA A 200 8.50 -12.32 -34.92
N ASP A 201 8.53 -12.54 -33.62
CA ASP A 201 8.48 -13.86 -33.00
C ASP A 201 7.17 -14.57 -33.42
N PRO A 202 7.17 -15.89 -33.64
CA PRO A 202 6.02 -16.65 -34.13
C PRO A 202 4.94 -16.83 -33.04
N ILE A 203 4.58 -15.75 -32.37
CA ILE A 203 3.59 -15.68 -31.29
C ILE A 203 2.29 -15.09 -31.83
N VAL A 204 1.19 -15.86 -31.72
CA VAL A 204 -0.16 -15.41 -32.02
C VAL A 204 -0.74 -14.63 -30.84
N ARG A 205 -0.52 -15.13 -29.64
CA ARG A 205 -0.96 -14.50 -28.38
C ARG A 205 -0.02 -14.89 -27.24
N PHE A 206 0.35 -13.93 -26.43
CA PHE A 206 0.96 -14.12 -25.11
C PHE A 206 0.06 -13.44 -24.09
N SER A 207 -0.21 -14.09 -22.96
CA SER A 207 -1.03 -13.50 -21.89
C SER A 207 -0.49 -13.90 -20.54
N ALA A 208 -0.03 -12.90 -19.76
CA ALA A 208 0.43 -13.08 -18.40
C ALA A 208 0.35 -11.77 -17.61
N GLY A 209 0.02 -11.88 -16.33
CA GLY A 209 -0.10 -10.76 -15.41
C GLY A 209 -1.41 -9.99 -15.58
N THR A 210 -2.05 -9.71 -14.45
CA THR A 210 -3.29 -8.92 -14.35
C THR A 210 -3.13 -7.69 -13.47
N ALA A 211 -2.09 -7.67 -12.64
CA ALA A 211 -1.78 -6.57 -11.74
C ALA A 211 -0.33 -6.09 -11.96
N PRO A 212 -0.10 -4.79 -12.08
CA PRO A 212 1.23 -4.25 -12.35
C PRO A 212 2.21 -4.38 -11.18
N ASN A 213 1.73 -4.58 -9.96
CA ASN A 213 2.51 -4.70 -8.72
C ASN A 213 2.60 -6.14 -8.18
N ALA A 214 2.39 -7.14 -9.02
CA ALA A 214 2.44 -8.54 -8.62
C ALA A 214 3.33 -9.38 -9.54
N VAL A 215 4.04 -10.33 -8.96
CA VAL A 215 4.71 -11.43 -9.70
C VAL A 215 3.62 -12.32 -10.28
N PRO A 216 3.55 -12.52 -11.62
CA PRO A 216 2.51 -13.34 -12.23
C PRO A 216 2.77 -14.83 -12.00
N ALA A 217 1.80 -15.53 -11.43
CA ALA A 217 1.85 -16.99 -11.22
C ALA A 217 1.53 -17.78 -12.48
N ASP A 218 0.82 -17.19 -13.45
CA ASP A 218 0.37 -17.86 -14.65
C ASP A 218 0.81 -17.09 -15.90
N ALA A 219 1.35 -17.84 -16.86
CA ALA A 219 1.62 -17.31 -18.19
C ALA A 219 1.23 -18.32 -19.26
N SER A 220 0.69 -17.85 -20.37
CA SER A 220 0.31 -18.71 -21.50
C SER A 220 0.69 -18.07 -22.82
N VAL A 221 1.12 -18.89 -23.79
CA VAL A 221 1.44 -18.47 -25.13
C VAL A 221 0.82 -19.39 -26.17
N SER A 222 0.30 -18.81 -27.25
CA SER A 222 -0.14 -19.55 -28.44
C SER A 222 0.77 -19.17 -29.61
N LEU A 223 1.33 -20.17 -30.29
CA LEU A 223 2.29 -20.00 -31.38
C LEU A 223 1.61 -20.18 -32.73
N SER A 224 2.21 -19.64 -33.81
CA SER A 224 1.70 -19.77 -35.17
C SER A 224 1.87 -21.18 -35.76
N ALA A 225 2.76 -22.00 -35.17
CA ALA A 225 2.99 -23.41 -35.53
C ALA A 225 3.21 -24.25 -34.27
N ALA A 226 3.11 -25.58 -34.40
CA ALA A 226 3.43 -26.48 -33.29
C ALA A 226 4.89 -26.33 -32.90
N PHE A 227 5.14 -26.17 -31.59
CA PHE A 227 6.48 -26.05 -31.03
C PHE A 227 7.02 -27.47 -30.74
N CYS A 228 8.21 -27.77 -31.30
CA CYS A 228 8.84 -29.08 -31.18
C CYS A 228 9.71 -29.22 -29.88
N GLY A 229 9.67 -28.25 -28.98
CA GLY A 229 10.33 -28.35 -27.69
C GLY A 229 9.69 -29.42 -26.80
N THR A 230 10.51 -30.23 -26.18
CA THR A 230 10.05 -31.22 -25.18
C THR A 230 10.12 -30.58 -23.81
N ALA A 231 8.96 -30.28 -23.19
CA ALA A 231 8.94 -29.98 -21.77
C ALA A 231 9.36 -31.25 -21.00
N GLU A 232 10.34 -31.11 -20.12
CA GLU A 232 10.75 -32.24 -19.25
C GLU A 232 9.60 -32.62 -18.31
N GLN A 233 9.46 -33.91 -18.07
CA GLN A 233 8.43 -34.42 -17.17
C GLN A 233 8.66 -33.89 -15.74
N GLY A 234 7.68 -33.15 -15.19
CA GLY A 234 7.80 -32.49 -13.90
C GLY A 234 8.23 -31.01 -13.97
N SER A 235 8.43 -30.46 -15.18
CA SER A 235 8.68 -29.01 -15.35
C SER A 235 7.39 -28.22 -15.11
N GLN A 236 7.55 -26.96 -14.70
CA GLN A 236 6.43 -26.00 -14.55
C GLN A 236 5.79 -25.61 -15.90
N ILE A 237 6.38 -26.08 -17.02
CA ILE A 237 5.92 -25.82 -18.37
C ILE A 237 5.05 -26.98 -18.85
N THR A 238 3.87 -26.64 -19.36
CA THR A 238 3.02 -27.57 -20.09
C THR A 238 2.99 -27.20 -21.56
N CYS A 239 3.04 -28.21 -22.45
CA CYS A 239 2.99 -28.02 -23.89
C CYS A 239 1.88 -28.87 -24.50
N GLN A 240 0.96 -28.24 -25.24
CA GLN A 240 -0.12 -28.92 -25.97
C GLN A 240 -0.22 -28.36 -27.40
N GLY A 241 0.41 -29.01 -28.34
CA GLY A 241 0.45 -28.60 -29.74
C GLY A 241 1.21 -27.25 -29.90
N ASN A 242 0.49 -26.19 -30.22
CA ASN A 242 1.03 -24.84 -30.37
C ASN A 242 0.77 -23.95 -29.13
N LYS A 243 0.33 -24.51 -28.02
CA LYS A 243 0.08 -23.78 -26.77
C LYS A 243 1.05 -24.25 -25.69
N LEU A 244 1.68 -23.26 -25.03
CA LEU A 244 2.49 -23.48 -23.85
C LEU A 244 1.92 -22.68 -22.69
N ALA A 245 2.09 -23.19 -21.48
CA ALA A 245 1.79 -22.47 -20.25
C ALA A 245 2.86 -22.74 -19.21
N TYR A 246 3.11 -21.77 -18.36
CA TYR A 246 3.97 -21.86 -17.19
C TYR A 246 3.16 -21.61 -15.93
N LYS A 247 3.37 -22.45 -14.90
CA LYS A 247 2.75 -22.28 -13.59
C LYS A 247 3.84 -21.94 -12.57
N GLY A 248 3.85 -20.71 -12.12
CA GLY A 248 4.74 -20.19 -11.09
C GLY A 248 4.03 -19.96 -9.76
N VAL A 249 4.50 -18.97 -9.00
CA VAL A 249 3.98 -18.60 -7.68
C VAL A 249 3.81 -17.08 -7.62
N ALA A 250 2.64 -16.60 -7.23
CA ALA A 250 2.39 -15.17 -7.04
C ALA A 250 3.15 -14.62 -5.83
N ALA A 251 3.60 -13.36 -5.92
CA ALA A 251 4.14 -12.60 -4.81
C ALA A 251 3.91 -11.10 -5.06
N HIS A 252 4.04 -10.28 -4.03
CA HIS A 252 4.02 -8.83 -4.22
C HIS A 252 5.33 -8.34 -4.88
N ALA A 253 5.27 -7.27 -5.67
CA ALA A 253 6.44 -6.72 -6.37
C ALA A 253 7.56 -6.22 -5.43
N SER A 254 7.24 -5.92 -4.17
CA SER A 254 8.23 -5.51 -3.16
C SER A 254 8.99 -6.67 -2.51
N THR A 255 8.47 -7.90 -2.61
CA THR A 255 9.04 -9.14 -2.07
C THR A 255 9.03 -10.26 -3.12
N PRO A 256 9.57 -9.98 -4.32
CA PRO A 256 9.44 -10.87 -5.46
C PRO A 256 10.20 -12.20 -5.31
N GLU A 257 11.15 -12.28 -4.39
CA GLU A 257 11.93 -13.47 -4.05
C GLU A 257 11.08 -14.59 -3.44
N SER A 258 9.89 -14.27 -2.90
CA SER A 258 8.92 -15.25 -2.40
C SER A 258 8.06 -15.86 -3.52
N GLY A 259 8.17 -15.34 -4.75
CA GLY A 259 7.42 -15.78 -5.91
C GLY A 259 8.24 -16.53 -6.95
N ASP A 260 7.54 -17.02 -7.98
CA ASP A 260 8.14 -17.59 -9.19
C ASP A 260 7.46 -16.98 -10.42
N ASN A 261 8.17 -16.14 -11.15
CA ASN A 261 7.62 -15.34 -12.23
C ASN A 261 7.39 -16.16 -13.50
N ALA A 262 6.13 -16.44 -13.78
CA ALA A 262 5.73 -17.25 -14.93
C ALA A 262 6.08 -16.61 -16.29
N ILE A 263 6.16 -15.28 -16.39
CA ILE A 263 6.61 -14.60 -17.60
C ILE A 263 8.06 -14.96 -17.88
N THR A 264 8.94 -14.77 -16.91
CA THR A 264 10.38 -14.98 -17.11
C THR A 264 10.70 -16.46 -17.33
N GLY A 265 9.93 -17.37 -16.75
CA GLY A 265 10.01 -18.81 -17.02
C GLY A 265 9.71 -19.15 -18.48
N LEU A 266 8.58 -18.65 -19.03
CA LEU A 266 8.26 -18.85 -20.44
C LEU A 266 9.24 -18.12 -21.39
N LEU A 267 9.67 -16.91 -21.06
CA LEU A 267 10.64 -16.17 -21.88
C LEU A 267 11.98 -16.90 -21.98
N THR A 268 12.44 -17.48 -20.88
CA THR A 268 13.68 -18.27 -20.85
C THR A 268 13.56 -19.53 -21.72
N TYR A 269 12.45 -20.22 -21.62
CA TYR A 269 12.19 -21.41 -22.40
C TYR A 269 12.09 -21.11 -23.89
N LEU A 270 11.27 -20.15 -24.32
CA LEU A 270 11.12 -19.76 -25.72
C LEU A 270 12.42 -19.16 -26.28
N GLY A 271 13.10 -18.31 -25.53
CA GLY A 271 14.34 -17.64 -25.93
C GLY A 271 15.53 -18.59 -26.14
N SER A 272 15.41 -19.88 -25.78
CA SER A 272 16.39 -20.90 -26.14
C SER A 272 16.38 -21.25 -27.62
N ASP A 273 15.28 -21.00 -28.33
CA ASP A 273 15.15 -21.20 -29.77
C ASP A 273 15.40 -19.88 -30.51
N ALA A 274 16.16 -19.95 -31.61
CA ALA A 274 16.56 -18.80 -32.39
C ALA A 274 15.37 -18.09 -33.08
N ALA A 275 14.22 -18.74 -33.23
CA ALA A 275 13.01 -18.17 -33.79
C ALA A 275 12.35 -17.13 -32.87
N PHE A 276 12.70 -17.10 -31.58
CA PHE A 276 12.12 -16.22 -30.55
C PHE A 276 13.13 -15.15 -30.10
N ALA A 277 13.51 -14.27 -31.01
CA ALA A 277 14.56 -13.27 -30.76
C ALA A 277 14.15 -12.23 -29.71
N ASP A 278 12.87 -11.83 -29.69
CA ASP A 278 12.35 -10.86 -28.74
C ASP A 278 12.14 -11.49 -27.36
N CYS A 279 11.66 -12.74 -27.27
CA CYS A 279 11.63 -13.48 -26.01
C CYS A 279 13.04 -13.65 -25.41
N LYS A 280 14.04 -13.97 -26.25
CA LYS A 280 15.44 -14.06 -25.82
C LYS A 280 15.97 -12.71 -25.31
N ALA A 281 15.63 -11.61 -25.98
CA ALA A 281 16.02 -10.27 -25.54
C ALA A 281 15.41 -9.92 -24.18
N LEU A 282 14.13 -10.22 -23.97
CA LEU A 282 13.46 -10.01 -22.69
C LEU A 282 14.00 -10.94 -21.60
N ALA A 283 14.31 -12.20 -21.89
CA ALA A 283 14.94 -13.11 -20.94
C ALA A 283 16.35 -12.65 -20.49
N GLN A 284 17.03 -11.84 -21.31
CA GLN A 284 18.29 -11.20 -20.91
C GLN A 284 18.08 -9.98 -20.04
N LEU A 285 17.00 -9.22 -20.25
CA LEU A 285 16.62 -8.07 -19.39
C LEU A 285 16.03 -8.56 -18.05
N PHE A 286 15.33 -9.68 -18.08
CA PHE A 286 14.70 -10.30 -16.90
C PHE A 286 15.10 -11.78 -16.80
N PRO A 287 16.35 -12.09 -16.37
CA PRO A 287 16.75 -13.46 -16.17
C PRO A 287 15.85 -14.15 -15.15
N HIS A 288 15.40 -15.37 -15.45
CA HIS A 288 14.49 -16.09 -14.57
C HIS A 288 15.13 -16.35 -13.19
N GLY A 289 14.36 -16.08 -12.13
CA GLY A 289 14.85 -16.13 -10.76
C GLY A 289 15.66 -14.92 -10.30
N CYS A 290 15.91 -13.93 -11.18
CA CYS A 290 16.61 -12.70 -10.83
C CYS A 290 15.58 -11.58 -10.60
N THR A 291 15.60 -11.01 -9.39
CA THR A 291 14.63 -10.01 -8.94
C THR A 291 15.27 -8.67 -8.56
N ASP A 292 16.60 -8.52 -8.72
CA ASP A 292 17.38 -7.34 -8.31
C ASP A 292 17.64 -6.33 -9.43
N GLY A 293 17.10 -6.56 -10.64
CA GLY A 293 17.31 -5.69 -11.80
C GLY A 293 18.69 -5.78 -12.44
N SER A 294 19.51 -6.79 -12.11
CA SER A 294 20.87 -6.97 -12.69
C SER A 294 20.84 -7.13 -14.21
N GLY A 295 19.80 -7.75 -14.78
CA GLY A 295 19.61 -7.85 -16.24
C GLY A 295 19.39 -6.51 -16.95
N LEU A 296 18.90 -5.51 -16.23
CA LEU A 296 18.75 -4.11 -16.68
C LEU A 296 19.94 -3.23 -16.28
N GLY A 297 20.89 -3.77 -15.50
CA GLY A 297 22.07 -3.06 -15.01
C GLY A 297 21.77 -2.06 -13.88
N ILE A 298 20.65 -2.20 -13.16
CA ILE A 298 20.22 -1.28 -12.10
C ILE A 298 20.37 -1.83 -10.68
N ALA A 299 20.93 -3.02 -10.54
CA ALA A 299 21.10 -3.66 -9.24
C ALA A 299 21.90 -2.79 -8.28
N CYS A 300 21.30 -2.44 -7.15
CA CYS A 300 21.93 -1.72 -6.05
C CYS A 300 21.28 -2.08 -4.72
N ALA A 301 21.99 -1.82 -3.64
CA ALA A 301 21.49 -2.06 -2.29
C ALA A 301 22.19 -1.14 -1.29
N ASP A 302 21.52 -0.82 -0.20
CA ASP A 302 22.11 -0.19 0.97
C ASP A 302 21.68 -0.90 2.27
N THR A 303 22.26 -0.49 3.38
CA THR A 303 21.99 -1.12 4.69
C THR A 303 20.70 -0.67 5.34
N GLU A 304 20.09 0.39 4.87
CA GLU A 304 18.89 1.00 5.45
C GLU A 304 17.61 0.54 4.73
N SER A 305 17.61 0.64 3.39
CA SER A 305 16.46 0.27 2.56
C SER A 305 16.57 -1.10 1.89
N GLY A 306 17.73 -1.77 2.00
CA GLY A 306 17.95 -3.08 1.39
C GLY A 306 18.17 -3.02 -0.13
N ALA A 307 17.92 -4.12 -0.83
CA ALA A 307 18.18 -4.26 -2.26
C ALA A 307 17.06 -3.68 -3.12
N LEU A 308 17.39 -3.20 -4.32
CA LEU A 308 16.41 -2.90 -5.37
C LEU A 308 15.65 -4.18 -5.75
N THR A 309 14.33 -4.06 -5.99
CA THR A 309 13.53 -5.13 -6.59
C THR A 309 13.01 -4.72 -7.96
N CYS A 310 12.99 -5.68 -8.90
CA CYS A 310 12.56 -5.46 -10.27
C CYS A 310 11.87 -6.70 -10.83
N ILE A 311 10.65 -6.53 -11.34
CA ILE A 311 9.89 -7.61 -11.96
C ILE A 311 9.31 -7.19 -13.32
N CYS A 312 9.20 -8.15 -14.25
CA CYS A 312 8.26 -8.06 -15.35
C CYS A 312 6.91 -8.55 -14.85
N SER A 313 5.98 -7.63 -14.59
CA SER A 313 4.70 -7.92 -13.95
C SER A 313 3.59 -8.29 -14.94
N MET A 314 3.68 -7.79 -16.18
CA MET A 314 2.70 -8.07 -17.23
C MET A 314 3.40 -8.25 -18.58
N LEU A 315 2.90 -9.16 -19.41
CA LEU A 315 3.34 -9.34 -20.79
C LEU A 315 2.19 -9.84 -21.65
N HIS A 316 1.93 -9.12 -22.73
CA HIS A 316 0.92 -9.45 -23.70
C HIS A 316 1.46 -9.35 -25.12
N VAL A 317 1.05 -10.28 -25.98
CA VAL A 317 1.22 -10.17 -27.43
C VAL A 317 -0.12 -10.36 -28.08
N GLU A 318 -0.52 -9.39 -28.89
CA GLU A 318 -1.74 -9.45 -29.68
C GLU A 318 -1.53 -8.70 -31.00
N ASN A 319 -1.96 -9.31 -32.11
CA ASN A 319 -1.78 -8.75 -33.48
C ASN A 319 -0.32 -8.35 -33.79
N GLY A 320 0.65 -9.11 -33.27
CA GLY A 320 2.08 -8.83 -33.44
C GLY A 320 2.63 -7.67 -32.60
N MET A 321 1.81 -7.01 -31.78
CA MET A 321 2.25 -6.00 -30.84
C MET A 321 2.53 -6.65 -29.49
N LEU A 322 3.76 -6.54 -29.03
CA LEU A 322 4.22 -6.92 -27.70
C LEU A 322 4.14 -5.72 -26.78
N THR A 323 3.47 -5.89 -25.65
CA THR A 323 3.35 -4.88 -24.59
C THR A 323 3.64 -5.53 -23.23
N GLY A 324 4.33 -4.83 -22.36
CA GLY A 324 4.61 -5.34 -21.01
C GLY A 324 4.76 -4.23 -20.00
N CYS A 325 4.76 -4.64 -18.72
CA CYS A 325 4.92 -3.74 -17.58
C CYS A 325 6.08 -4.22 -16.70
N VAL A 326 6.84 -3.24 -16.18
CA VAL A 326 7.92 -3.44 -15.20
C VAL A 326 7.57 -2.68 -13.95
N ASP A 327 7.66 -3.32 -12.78
CA ASP A 327 7.62 -2.67 -11.47
C ASP A 327 9.00 -2.73 -10.84
N ILE A 328 9.51 -1.58 -10.41
CA ILE A 328 10.83 -1.42 -9.79
C ILE A 328 10.64 -0.69 -8.47
N ARG A 329 11.23 -1.25 -7.40
CA ARG A 329 11.34 -0.59 -6.09
C ARG A 329 12.81 -0.36 -5.80
N PHE A 330 13.21 0.89 -5.66
CA PHE A 330 14.63 1.23 -5.54
C PHE A 330 14.97 1.89 -4.22
N PRO A 331 16.18 1.58 -3.67
CA PRO A 331 16.63 2.06 -2.37
C PRO A 331 17.05 3.53 -2.40
N VAL A 332 17.29 4.11 -1.21
CA VAL A 332 17.71 5.52 -1.05
C VAL A 332 19.12 5.82 -1.58
N CYS A 333 19.92 4.81 -1.88
CA CYS A 333 21.26 4.98 -2.45
C CYS A 333 21.29 5.32 -3.95
N THR A 334 20.13 5.40 -4.61
CA THR A 334 20.00 5.79 -6.03
C THR A 334 18.87 6.79 -6.21
N THR A 335 18.68 7.30 -7.43
CA THR A 335 17.62 8.25 -7.75
C THR A 335 16.73 7.69 -8.86
N LYS A 336 15.48 8.15 -8.94
CA LYS A 336 14.54 7.73 -9.98
C LYS A 336 15.06 8.04 -11.38
N GLU A 337 15.74 9.19 -11.55
CA GLU A 337 16.31 9.61 -12.84
C GLU A 337 17.40 8.63 -13.31
N ALA A 338 18.31 8.25 -12.40
CA ALA A 338 19.39 7.32 -12.73
C ALA A 338 18.87 5.93 -13.10
N VAL A 339 17.89 5.42 -12.32
CA VAL A 339 17.26 4.13 -12.61
C VAL A 339 16.48 4.19 -13.94
N LEU A 340 15.68 5.24 -14.15
CA LEU A 340 14.88 5.41 -15.36
C LEU A 340 15.75 5.47 -16.62
N GLU A 341 16.80 6.29 -16.61
CA GLU A 341 17.74 6.43 -17.73
C GLU A 341 18.36 5.07 -18.11
N GLN A 342 18.80 4.32 -17.12
CA GLN A 342 19.46 3.04 -17.34
C GLN A 342 18.49 1.98 -17.87
N VAL A 343 17.26 1.91 -17.32
CA VAL A 343 16.22 1.01 -17.82
C VAL A 343 15.86 1.33 -19.25
N GLN A 344 15.62 2.61 -19.58
CA GLN A 344 15.28 3.03 -20.94
C GLN A 344 16.41 2.70 -21.92
N ALA A 345 17.67 2.91 -21.54
CA ALA A 345 18.82 2.54 -22.37
C ALA A 345 18.91 1.03 -22.60
N ALA A 346 18.66 0.20 -21.58
CA ALA A 346 18.67 -1.25 -21.69
C ALA A 346 17.58 -1.77 -22.65
N PHE A 347 16.35 -1.24 -22.55
CA PHE A 347 15.26 -1.57 -23.46
C PHE A 347 15.53 -1.09 -24.89
N ALA A 348 16.02 0.14 -25.07
CA ALA A 348 16.36 0.70 -26.37
C ALA A 348 17.45 -0.11 -27.09
N ALA A 349 18.46 -0.61 -26.36
CA ALA A 349 19.50 -1.49 -26.90
C ALA A 349 18.95 -2.82 -27.45
N LYS A 350 17.75 -3.24 -27.01
CA LYS A 350 17.02 -4.42 -27.52
C LYS A 350 15.90 -4.05 -28.51
N GLY A 351 15.78 -2.78 -28.87
CA GLY A 351 14.78 -2.28 -29.82
C GLY A 351 13.36 -2.16 -29.27
N PHE A 352 13.19 -2.10 -27.95
CA PHE A 352 11.92 -1.79 -27.31
C PHE A 352 11.81 -0.31 -27.00
N ARG A 353 10.60 0.23 -27.09
CA ARG A 353 10.23 1.52 -26.51
C ARG A 353 9.84 1.28 -25.04
N CYS A 354 10.31 2.13 -24.13
CA CYS A 354 9.99 2.03 -22.71
C CYS A 354 9.67 3.41 -22.13
N GLU A 355 8.52 3.54 -21.46
CA GLU A 355 8.01 4.80 -20.90
C GLU A 355 7.58 4.62 -19.46
N ALA A 356 7.90 5.58 -18.60
CA ALA A 356 7.44 5.59 -17.22
C ALA A 356 5.96 6.01 -17.14
N ARG A 357 5.20 5.32 -16.28
CA ARG A 357 3.80 5.60 -15.96
C ARG A 357 3.63 6.13 -14.56
N ILE A 358 4.37 5.58 -13.60
CA ILE A 358 4.39 6.01 -12.20
C ILE A 358 5.85 6.21 -11.81
N GLN A 359 6.11 7.28 -11.05
CA GLN A 359 7.43 7.64 -10.57
C GLN A 359 7.28 8.29 -9.19
N SER A 360 7.91 7.73 -8.18
CA SER A 360 8.06 8.36 -6.87
C SER A 360 9.50 8.22 -6.37
N ASP A 361 9.99 9.24 -5.70
CA ASP A 361 11.28 9.18 -5.00
C ASP A 361 11.11 8.35 -3.73
N PRO A 362 12.19 7.80 -3.14
CA PRO A 362 12.09 7.18 -1.82
C PRO A 362 11.67 8.19 -0.75
N HIS A 363 10.84 7.75 0.19
CA HIS A 363 10.57 8.48 1.42
C HIS A 363 11.52 8.03 2.52
N HIS A 364 12.09 8.97 3.28
CA HIS A 364 12.97 8.65 4.38
C HIS A 364 12.88 9.69 5.50
N THR A 365 12.48 9.25 6.68
CA THR A 365 12.53 10.01 7.92
C THR A 365 13.63 9.44 8.82
N PRO A 366 14.65 10.26 9.21
CA PRO A 366 15.74 9.76 10.05
C PRO A 366 15.23 9.19 11.37
N LYS A 367 15.66 7.96 11.70
CA LYS A 367 15.21 7.24 12.88
C LYS A 367 15.62 7.83 14.22
N ASP A 368 16.63 8.69 14.24
CA ASP A 368 17.14 9.38 15.44
C ASP A 368 16.41 10.70 15.75
N THR A 369 15.36 11.05 14.99
CA THR A 369 14.53 12.23 15.30
C THR A 369 13.79 12.02 16.62
N PRO A 370 13.59 13.07 17.44
CA PRO A 370 12.82 12.97 18.67
C PRO A 370 11.42 12.39 18.47
N PHE A 371 10.77 12.72 17.36
CA PHE A 371 9.43 12.23 17.01
C PHE A 371 9.41 10.70 16.82
N VAL A 372 10.35 10.17 16.03
CA VAL A 372 10.46 8.71 15.82
C VAL A 372 10.80 7.99 17.13
N GLN A 373 11.72 8.56 17.93
CA GLN A 373 12.11 7.98 19.23
C GLN A 373 10.96 7.99 20.24
N ASP A 374 10.11 9.02 20.24
CA ASP A 374 8.91 9.07 21.08
C ASP A 374 7.90 8.00 20.69
N LEU A 375 7.67 7.76 19.40
CA LEU A 375 6.78 6.69 18.92
C LEU A 375 7.34 5.29 19.23
N LEU A 376 8.66 5.07 19.05
CA LEU A 376 9.31 3.81 19.46
C LEU A 376 9.15 3.56 20.95
N ALA A 377 9.36 4.58 21.78
CA ALA A 377 9.17 4.46 23.23
C ALA A 377 7.72 4.13 23.60
N VAL A 378 6.73 4.69 22.88
CA VAL A 378 5.33 4.35 23.06
C VAL A 378 5.08 2.88 22.74
N TYR A 379 5.58 2.40 21.59
CA TYR A 379 5.44 1.00 21.21
C TYR A 379 6.05 0.06 22.25
N GLU A 380 7.28 0.33 22.70
CA GLU A 380 7.96 -0.47 23.72
C GLU A 380 7.23 -0.47 25.08
N GLU A 381 6.70 0.69 25.49
CA GLU A 381 5.93 0.82 26.75
C GLU A 381 4.58 0.09 26.70
N GLN A 382 3.92 0.05 25.54
CA GLN A 382 2.62 -0.61 25.39
C GLN A 382 2.74 -2.11 25.17
N THR A 383 3.74 -2.57 24.39
CA THR A 383 3.88 -3.98 24.02
C THR A 383 4.86 -4.76 24.90
N GLY A 384 5.77 -4.07 25.58
CA GLY A 384 6.90 -4.71 26.27
C GLY A 384 7.97 -5.28 25.33
N THR A 385 7.83 -5.06 24.04
CA THR A 385 8.73 -5.57 22.98
C THR A 385 9.59 -4.42 22.46
N LYS A 386 10.88 -4.69 22.21
CA LYS A 386 11.78 -3.68 21.64
C LYS A 386 11.30 -3.26 20.25
N GLY A 387 11.18 -1.96 20.04
CA GLY A 387 10.81 -1.38 18.75
C GLY A 387 12.02 -1.15 17.85
N GLU A 388 11.84 -1.35 16.55
CA GLU A 388 12.82 -1.05 15.51
C GLU A 388 12.15 -0.30 14.36
N CYS A 389 12.88 0.60 13.73
CA CYS A 389 12.43 1.24 12.49
C CYS A 389 12.63 0.27 11.32
N ILE A 390 11.61 0.14 10.49
CA ILE A 390 11.61 -0.76 9.33
C ILE A 390 11.52 0.02 8.03
N ALA A 391 12.09 -0.57 6.98
CA ALA A 391 11.98 -0.10 5.60
C ALA A 391 11.05 -1.02 4.83
N ILE A 392 10.22 -0.45 3.97
CA ILE A 392 9.31 -1.22 3.12
C ILE A 392 9.51 -0.91 1.64
N GLY A 393 9.13 -1.84 0.78
CA GLY A 393 9.12 -1.66 -0.67
C GLY A 393 7.81 -1.08 -1.22
N GLY A 394 6.79 -0.93 -0.37
CA GLY A 394 5.54 -0.23 -0.68
C GLY A 394 5.61 1.25 -0.33
N GLY A 395 4.49 1.94 -0.42
CA GLY A 395 4.28 3.28 0.11
C GLY A 395 3.09 3.26 1.06
N THR A 396 3.05 4.20 1.97
CA THR A 396 1.90 4.49 2.83
C THR A 396 1.43 5.92 2.58
N TYR A 397 0.36 6.33 3.22
CA TYR A 397 -0.21 7.67 3.03
C TYR A 397 0.74 8.83 3.40
N VAL A 398 1.85 8.56 4.10
CA VAL A 398 2.86 9.57 4.42
C VAL A 398 4.03 9.66 3.43
N HIS A 399 4.00 8.88 2.35
CA HIS A 399 5.09 8.83 1.36
C HIS A 399 5.54 10.21 0.89
N ASP A 400 4.62 11.10 0.60
CA ASP A 400 4.89 12.45 0.11
C ASP A 400 4.96 13.51 1.24
N ILE A 401 5.00 13.10 2.51
CA ILE A 401 5.04 14.00 3.67
C ILE A 401 6.42 13.99 4.31
N ALA A 402 7.18 15.06 4.12
CA ALA A 402 8.51 15.19 4.71
C ALA A 402 8.47 15.04 6.24
N GLY A 403 9.21 14.09 6.79
CA GLY A 403 9.26 13.79 8.21
C GLY A 403 8.08 12.93 8.72
N GLY A 404 7.19 12.51 7.84
CA GLY A 404 6.12 11.56 8.16
C GLY A 404 6.64 10.15 8.41
N VAL A 405 5.88 9.34 9.14
CA VAL A 405 6.16 7.91 9.37
C VAL A 405 4.85 7.13 9.45
N ALA A 406 4.86 5.82 9.17
CA ALA A 406 3.72 4.98 9.56
C ALA A 406 3.98 4.36 10.94
N PHE A 407 2.93 4.31 11.76
CA PHE A 407 2.97 3.81 13.14
C PHE A 407 1.70 3.00 13.44
N GLY A 408 1.75 1.72 13.12
CA GLY A 408 0.63 0.78 13.27
C GLY A 408 -0.33 0.84 12.06
N MET A 409 -1.45 0.06 12.07
CA MET A 409 -1.91 -0.80 13.17
C MET A 409 -1.67 -2.30 12.93
N GLU A 410 -0.93 -2.69 11.91
CA GLU A 410 -0.69 -4.09 11.63
C GLU A 410 0.43 -4.65 12.52
N TYR A 411 0.18 -5.80 13.13
CA TYR A 411 1.22 -6.58 13.80
C TYR A 411 1.87 -7.55 12.81
N PRO A 412 3.21 -7.65 12.77
CA PRO A 412 3.94 -8.39 11.71
C PRO A 412 3.58 -9.88 11.60
N ASP A 413 3.09 -10.49 12.67
CA ASP A 413 2.78 -11.94 12.74
C ASP A 413 1.34 -12.27 12.28
N TRP A 414 0.60 -11.26 11.78
CA TRP A 414 -0.79 -11.43 11.35
C TRP A 414 -0.96 -11.20 9.85
N ASP A 415 -1.74 -12.06 9.22
CA ASP A 415 -2.29 -11.85 7.88
C ASP A 415 -3.75 -11.41 8.02
N TYR A 416 -4.01 -10.13 7.85
CA TYR A 416 -5.35 -9.52 7.97
C TYR A 416 -6.18 -9.66 6.69
N HIS A 417 -5.65 -10.30 5.66
CA HIS A 417 -6.23 -10.33 4.32
C HIS A 417 -6.44 -8.93 3.72
N MET A 418 -5.56 -7.97 4.07
CA MET A 418 -5.58 -6.62 3.51
C MET A 418 -5.63 -6.68 1.98
N HIS A 419 -6.48 -5.87 1.35
CA HIS A 419 -6.77 -5.88 -0.08
C HIS A 419 -7.33 -7.23 -0.62
N GLY A 420 -7.39 -8.26 0.21
CA GLY A 420 -7.92 -9.59 -0.12
C GLY A 420 -9.40 -9.75 0.20
N ASP A 421 -9.88 -10.99 0.02
CA ASP A 421 -11.23 -11.38 0.43
C ASP A 421 -11.25 -11.70 1.93
N ASP A 422 -12.40 -11.45 2.59
CA ASP A 422 -12.57 -11.64 4.05
C ASP A 422 -11.54 -10.87 4.91
N GLU A 423 -11.22 -9.63 4.52
CA GLU A 423 -10.45 -8.69 5.34
C GLU A 423 -11.06 -8.55 6.73
N PHE A 424 -10.23 -8.50 7.75
CA PHE A 424 -10.69 -8.45 9.14
C PHE A 424 -9.75 -7.69 10.08
N LEU A 425 -10.31 -7.28 11.22
CA LEU A 425 -9.56 -6.76 12.38
C LEU A 425 -9.97 -7.55 13.63
N PRO A 426 -9.02 -8.13 14.40
CA PRO A 426 -9.32 -8.68 15.72
C PRO A 426 -9.83 -7.61 16.67
N LEU A 427 -10.92 -7.91 17.40
CA LEU A 427 -11.55 -6.94 18.31
C LEU A 427 -10.62 -6.54 19.47
N GLU A 428 -9.76 -7.45 19.92
CA GLU A 428 -8.74 -7.17 20.93
C GLU A 428 -7.72 -6.15 20.41
N GLN A 429 -7.28 -6.31 19.16
CA GLN A 429 -6.31 -5.39 18.56
C GLN A 429 -6.91 -4.00 18.30
N LEU A 430 -8.22 -3.88 18.03
CA LEU A 430 -8.85 -2.57 17.97
C LEU A 430 -8.72 -1.83 19.31
N GLU A 431 -8.90 -2.53 20.45
CA GLU A 431 -8.73 -1.96 21.79
C GLU A 431 -7.26 -1.61 22.08
N GLU A 432 -6.33 -2.53 21.79
CA GLU A 432 -4.88 -2.33 21.97
C GLU A 432 -4.38 -1.15 21.14
N ASN A 433 -4.77 -1.08 19.88
CA ASN A 433 -4.41 0.02 18.98
C ASN A 433 -5.01 1.36 19.42
N THR A 434 -6.23 1.37 19.96
CA THR A 434 -6.80 2.57 20.59
C THR A 434 -5.95 3.06 21.76
N CYS A 435 -5.45 2.14 22.60
CA CYS A 435 -4.52 2.47 23.67
C CYS A 435 -3.18 3.00 23.13
N MET A 436 -2.65 2.41 22.05
CA MET A 436 -1.42 2.84 21.41
C MET A 436 -1.54 4.27 20.86
N MET A 437 -2.64 4.57 20.14
CA MET A 437 -2.91 5.92 19.61
C MET A 437 -3.06 6.94 20.75
N ALA A 438 -3.78 6.59 21.84
CA ALA A 438 -3.90 7.48 22.98
C ALA A 438 -2.54 7.75 23.67
N ALA A 439 -1.69 6.74 23.77
CA ALA A 439 -0.35 6.88 24.32
C ALA A 439 0.55 7.76 23.44
N ALA A 440 0.49 7.62 22.13
CA ALA A 440 1.23 8.44 21.19
C ALA A 440 0.79 9.93 21.26
N ILE A 441 -0.52 10.17 21.27
CA ILE A 441 -1.07 11.53 21.40
C ILE A 441 -0.60 12.17 22.70
N LEU A 442 -0.73 11.47 23.81
CA LEU A 442 -0.32 11.99 25.14
C LEU A 442 1.19 12.22 25.26
N ARG A 443 2.00 11.34 24.66
CA ARG A 443 3.47 11.48 24.64
C ARG A 443 3.91 12.74 23.88
N ILE A 444 3.32 13.01 22.74
CA ILE A 444 3.74 14.08 21.83
C ILE A 444 3.09 15.42 22.19
N CYS A 445 1.82 15.40 22.62
CA CYS A 445 1.02 16.62 22.80
C CYS A 445 0.63 16.92 24.26
N GLY A 446 0.80 15.97 25.17
CA GLY A 446 0.39 16.13 26.58
C GLY A 446 1.42 16.84 27.46
N GLU A 447 2.71 16.89 27.11
CA GLU A 447 3.82 17.50 27.88
C GLU A 447 4.25 18.87 27.36
#